data_1a6c2962d69f6d509f0833521202b7d5
#
_entry.id   1a6c2962d69f6d509f0833521202b7d5
#
_cell.length_a   1.000
_cell.length_b   1.000
_cell.length_c   1.000
_cell.angle_alpha   90.00
_cell.angle_beta   90.00
_cell.angle_gamma   90.00
#
_symmetry.space_group_name_H-M   'P 1'
#
loop_
_entity.id
_entity.type
_entity.pdbx_description
1 polymer ?
#
loop_
_entity_poly.entity_id
_entity_poly.type
_entity_poly.pdbx_seq_one_letter_code
_entity_poly.pdbx_strand_id
1 'polypeptide(L)'
;MGDIQKRKRCFLMTEIKREMIQWGKLLFDRRLISGWGGNLSCRIGQEGFLITGQHAPLGFLTPEDLVQIDHDGKSSNQTQRASSETPLHLAVYRGTDAQAIVHVHPPMVLAFSLSHESFVPVSFEEKYTIGEVPIIPQDTPTVTQPEQVVSELKYHPVVIIKGHGTVAIGKNFREAFLFTDLLEEAVHCQFFKESAGATRTAMVGLESAANDKAALPVEGKSYALFSQEHMTVLVERANQDLEFRRHGSKTSLTTSLTLHLEEGDISWTVKFVGGEITEFNRGVAGDFMISGKEEWWRAVFSNRIDPFLATQQGKLKLQRGELAQLSRWYKPFQRAFSIWQTIPAQ
;
A
#
# COMPACT_ATOMS: atom_id res chain seq x y z
N MET A 1 -4.65 -15.71 -41.04
CA MET A 1 -4.80 -15.00 -39.72
C MET A 1 -4.08 -15.71 -38.56
N GLY A 2 -4.03 -17.05 -38.48
CA GLY A 2 -3.40 -17.77 -37.36
C GLY A 2 -1.89 -17.58 -37.18
N ASP A 3 -1.12 -17.47 -38.26
CA ASP A 3 0.35 -17.37 -38.19
C ASP A 3 0.85 -16.04 -37.67
N ILE A 4 0.19 -14.94 -38.02
CA ILE A 4 0.51 -13.57 -37.49
C ILE A 4 0.23 -13.51 -36.00
N GLN A 5 -0.86 -14.10 -35.54
CA GLN A 5 -1.25 -14.09 -34.13
C GLN A 5 -0.29 -14.98 -33.30
N LYS A 6 0.14 -16.09 -33.84
CA LYS A 6 1.15 -16.97 -33.22
C LYS A 6 2.52 -16.28 -33.10
N ARG A 7 2.95 -15.57 -34.14
CA ARG A 7 4.21 -14.78 -34.10
C ARG A 7 4.16 -13.64 -33.10
N LYS A 8 3.06 -12.89 -33.04
CA LYS A 8 2.86 -11.83 -32.03
C LYS A 8 2.91 -12.38 -30.61
N ARG A 9 2.28 -13.52 -30.35
CA ARG A 9 2.30 -14.20 -29.06
C ARG A 9 3.70 -14.64 -28.65
N CYS A 10 4.44 -15.27 -29.58
CA CYS A 10 5.82 -15.70 -29.35
C CYS A 10 6.73 -14.51 -29.02
N PHE A 11 6.60 -13.42 -29.76
CA PHE A 11 7.35 -12.19 -29.50
C PHE A 11 7.03 -11.62 -28.12
N LEU A 12 5.75 -11.47 -27.75
CA LEU A 12 5.32 -10.97 -26.46
C LEU A 12 5.88 -11.84 -25.31
N MET A 13 5.80 -13.15 -25.43
CA MET A 13 6.34 -14.07 -24.41
C MET A 13 7.86 -13.93 -24.26
N THR A 14 8.59 -13.71 -25.35
CA THR A 14 10.04 -13.49 -25.32
C THR A 14 10.37 -12.18 -24.58
N GLU A 15 9.62 -11.12 -24.84
CA GLU A 15 9.82 -9.83 -24.16
C GLU A 15 9.52 -9.93 -22.66
N ILE A 16 8.43 -10.60 -22.28
CA ILE A 16 8.07 -10.82 -20.87
C ILE A 16 9.18 -11.60 -20.15
N LYS A 17 9.67 -12.68 -20.75
CA LYS A 17 10.77 -13.46 -20.17
C LYS A 17 12.04 -12.64 -19.99
N ARG A 18 12.39 -11.81 -20.98
CA ARG A 18 13.53 -10.91 -20.90
C ARG A 18 13.36 -9.89 -19.76
N GLU A 19 12.19 -9.33 -19.64
CA GLU A 19 11.87 -8.39 -18.55
C GLU A 19 12.01 -9.06 -17.19
N MET A 20 11.45 -10.25 -16.97
CA MET A 20 11.59 -11.01 -15.72
C MET A 20 13.05 -11.25 -15.34
N ILE A 21 13.90 -11.63 -16.31
CA ILE A 21 15.33 -11.85 -16.11
C ILE A 21 16.02 -10.55 -15.68
N GLN A 22 15.69 -9.43 -16.32
CA GLN A 22 16.25 -8.12 -15.97
C GLN A 22 15.87 -7.69 -14.55
N TRP A 23 14.60 -7.85 -14.17
CA TRP A 23 14.14 -7.50 -12.82
C TRP A 23 14.71 -8.45 -11.75
N GLY A 24 14.81 -9.74 -12.04
CA GLY A 24 15.48 -10.69 -11.15
C GLY A 24 16.95 -10.30 -10.88
N LYS A 25 17.67 -9.93 -11.93
CA LYS A 25 19.05 -9.44 -11.80
C LYS A 25 19.12 -8.14 -10.98
N LEU A 26 18.22 -7.18 -11.19
CA LEU A 26 18.21 -5.92 -10.47
C LEU A 26 17.92 -6.14 -8.97
N LEU A 27 16.98 -7.02 -8.62
CA LEU A 27 16.69 -7.39 -7.22
C LEU A 27 17.93 -7.99 -6.53
N PHE A 28 18.68 -8.83 -7.23
CA PHE A 28 19.93 -9.40 -6.73
C PHE A 28 21.01 -8.32 -6.58
N ASP A 29 21.22 -7.46 -7.58
CA ASP A 29 22.21 -6.38 -7.56
C ASP A 29 21.90 -5.36 -6.44
N ARG A 30 20.63 -5.11 -6.14
CA ARG A 30 20.16 -4.29 -5.02
C ARG A 30 20.22 -4.98 -3.66
N ARG A 31 20.63 -6.26 -3.61
CA ARG A 31 20.69 -7.11 -2.39
C ARG A 31 19.34 -7.30 -1.69
N LEU A 32 18.25 -7.21 -2.44
CA LEU A 32 16.91 -7.48 -1.92
C LEU A 32 16.63 -8.99 -1.86
N ILE A 33 17.52 -9.79 -2.42
CA ILE A 33 17.48 -11.26 -2.40
C ILE A 33 18.89 -11.84 -2.48
N SER A 34 19.06 -13.05 -1.95
CA SER A 34 20.31 -13.83 -2.02
C SER A 34 20.01 -15.30 -2.26
N GLY A 35 21.00 -16.02 -2.80
CA GLY A 35 20.90 -17.46 -3.04
C GLY A 35 19.74 -17.84 -3.93
N TRP A 36 18.92 -18.77 -3.46
CA TRP A 36 17.76 -19.32 -4.17
C TRP A 36 16.42 -18.80 -3.64
N GLY A 37 16.46 -17.77 -2.79
CA GLY A 37 15.26 -17.20 -2.22
C GLY A 37 14.48 -16.35 -3.21
N GLY A 38 13.21 -16.11 -2.88
CA GLY A 38 12.32 -15.25 -3.66
C GLY A 38 11.83 -15.86 -4.98
N ASN A 39 10.90 -15.19 -5.58
CA ASN A 39 10.33 -15.54 -6.87
C ASN A 39 9.60 -14.33 -7.47
N LEU A 40 9.46 -14.33 -8.78
CA LEU A 40 8.79 -13.32 -9.58
C LEU A 40 7.69 -13.96 -10.40
N SER A 41 6.60 -13.25 -10.63
CA SER A 41 5.60 -13.65 -11.61
C SER A 41 4.92 -12.47 -12.29
N CYS A 42 4.36 -12.69 -13.47
CA CYS A 42 3.49 -11.72 -14.14
C CYS A 42 2.37 -12.39 -14.92
N ARG A 43 1.22 -11.71 -15.03
CA ARG A 43 0.10 -12.16 -15.86
C ARG A 43 0.48 -12.21 -17.34
N ILE A 44 -0.02 -13.22 -18.06
CA ILE A 44 0.11 -13.39 -19.50
C ILE A 44 -1.28 -13.41 -20.15
N GLY A 45 -2.01 -12.32 -20.01
CA GLY A 45 -3.35 -12.16 -20.56
C GLY A 45 -4.34 -13.17 -19.97
N GLN A 46 -5.09 -13.84 -20.86
CA GLN A 46 -6.08 -14.87 -20.51
C GLN A 46 -5.46 -16.27 -20.31
N GLU A 47 -4.14 -16.39 -20.29
CA GLU A 47 -3.47 -17.69 -20.25
C GLU A 47 -2.93 -18.08 -18.88
N GLY A 48 -3.17 -17.23 -17.86
CA GLY A 48 -2.64 -17.39 -16.53
C GLY A 48 -1.45 -16.47 -16.25
N PHE A 49 -0.35 -16.98 -15.73
CA PHE A 49 0.83 -16.20 -15.41
C PHE A 49 2.13 -16.97 -15.65
N LEU A 50 3.22 -16.23 -15.81
CA LEU A 50 4.57 -16.76 -15.82
C LEU A 50 5.19 -16.59 -14.44
N ILE A 51 5.87 -17.60 -13.92
CA ILE A 51 6.55 -17.58 -12.61
C ILE A 51 7.95 -18.18 -12.72
N THR A 52 8.86 -17.74 -11.88
CA THR A 52 10.19 -18.36 -11.76
C THR A 52 10.10 -19.78 -11.22
N GLY A 53 10.99 -20.63 -11.69
CA GLY A 53 11.07 -22.03 -11.31
C GLY A 53 11.55 -22.23 -9.88
N GLN A 54 11.31 -23.41 -9.35
CA GLN A 54 11.81 -23.83 -8.04
C GLN A 54 13.36 -23.82 -8.04
N HIS A 55 13.96 -23.19 -7.05
CA HIS A 55 15.40 -23.01 -6.90
C HIS A 55 16.09 -22.22 -8.03
N ALA A 56 15.33 -21.50 -8.86
CA ALA A 56 15.90 -20.63 -9.86
C ALA A 56 16.49 -19.36 -9.19
N PRO A 57 17.81 -19.12 -9.28
CA PRO A 57 18.43 -17.97 -8.63
C PRO A 57 18.10 -16.70 -9.39
N LEU A 58 17.37 -15.75 -8.76
CA LEU A 58 16.85 -14.56 -9.44
C LEU A 58 17.92 -13.72 -10.15
N GLY A 59 19.15 -13.68 -9.59
CA GLY A 59 20.27 -12.95 -10.17
C GLY A 59 20.86 -13.58 -11.45
N PHE A 60 20.49 -14.83 -11.78
CA PHE A 60 21.09 -15.62 -12.85
C PHE A 60 20.03 -16.36 -13.69
N LEU A 61 18.81 -15.83 -13.74
CA LEU A 61 17.72 -16.43 -14.49
C LEU A 61 18.02 -16.59 -15.99
N THR A 62 17.58 -17.71 -16.52
CA THR A 62 17.51 -18.00 -17.96
C THR A 62 16.04 -18.14 -18.40
N PRO A 63 15.73 -18.09 -19.70
CA PRO A 63 14.36 -18.29 -20.19
C PRO A 63 13.76 -19.66 -19.79
N GLU A 64 14.60 -20.66 -19.56
CA GLU A 64 14.24 -22.03 -19.18
C GLU A 64 13.79 -22.10 -17.70
N ASP A 65 14.23 -21.17 -16.87
CA ASP A 65 13.85 -21.07 -15.46
C ASP A 65 12.42 -20.52 -15.26
N LEU A 66 11.74 -20.12 -16.34
CA LEU A 66 10.43 -19.48 -16.28
C LEU A 66 9.34 -20.46 -16.70
N VAL A 67 8.37 -20.65 -15.82
CA VAL A 67 7.30 -21.66 -15.92
C VAL A 67 5.95 -20.97 -16.09
N GLN A 68 5.18 -21.39 -17.08
CA GLN A 68 3.82 -20.92 -17.29
C GLN A 68 2.84 -21.73 -16.44
N ILE A 69 1.97 -21.03 -15.73
CA ILE A 69 0.90 -21.57 -14.89
C ILE A 69 -0.45 -21.09 -15.43
N ASP A 70 -1.39 -22.01 -15.60
CA ASP A 70 -2.75 -21.68 -16.00
C ASP A 70 -3.61 -21.19 -14.83
N HIS A 71 -4.87 -20.84 -15.11
CA HIS A 71 -5.82 -20.37 -14.10
C HIS A 71 -6.19 -21.40 -13.04
N ASP A 72 -5.98 -22.70 -13.33
CA ASP A 72 -6.21 -23.79 -12.39
C ASP A 72 -4.98 -24.08 -11.51
N GLY A 73 -3.86 -23.40 -11.78
CA GLY A 73 -2.61 -23.59 -11.05
C GLY A 73 -1.75 -24.72 -11.62
N LYS A 74 -2.07 -25.24 -12.83
CA LYS A 74 -1.31 -26.30 -13.48
C LYS A 74 -0.16 -25.73 -14.30
N SER A 75 1.00 -26.37 -14.17
CA SER A 75 2.17 -26.04 -14.98
C SER A 75 2.05 -26.61 -16.39
N SER A 76 2.38 -25.78 -17.37
CA SER A 76 2.55 -26.25 -18.76
C SER A 76 3.92 -26.88 -19.02
N ASN A 77 4.87 -26.74 -18.11
CA ASN A 77 6.24 -27.22 -18.25
C ASN A 77 6.41 -28.60 -17.57
N GLN A 78 7.00 -29.57 -18.26
CA GLN A 78 7.26 -30.88 -17.70
C GLN A 78 8.69 -31.06 -17.17
N THR A 79 9.59 -30.15 -17.53
CA THR A 79 11.01 -30.23 -17.18
C THR A 79 11.43 -29.40 -16.02
N GLN A 80 10.82 -28.19 -15.83
CA GLN A 80 11.09 -27.30 -14.74
C GLN A 80 9.88 -27.23 -13.81
N ARG A 81 10.08 -27.46 -12.52
CA ARG A 81 9.04 -27.23 -11.48
C ARG A 81 8.86 -25.75 -11.22
N ALA A 82 7.64 -25.28 -11.11
CA ALA A 82 7.33 -23.94 -10.66
C ALA A 82 7.75 -23.73 -9.20
N SER A 83 7.91 -22.48 -8.79
CA SER A 83 8.17 -22.10 -7.39
C SER A 83 7.18 -22.77 -6.44
N SER A 84 7.65 -23.17 -5.25
CA SER A 84 6.80 -23.65 -4.16
C SER A 84 5.75 -22.63 -3.71
N GLU A 85 5.98 -21.33 -3.97
CA GLU A 85 5.04 -20.24 -3.68
C GLU A 85 4.00 -19.99 -4.79
N THR A 86 3.92 -20.87 -5.79
CA THR A 86 2.89 -20.78 -6.84
C THR A 86 1.45 -20.66 -6.27
N PRO A 87 1.06 -21.36 -5.18
CA PRO A 87 -0.26 -21.18 -4.58
C PRO A 87 -0.50 -19.76 -4.07
N LEU A 88 0.50 -19.12 -3.47
CA LEU A 88 0.44 -17.72 -3.05
C LEU A 88 0.19 -16.78 -4.23
N HIS A 89 1.00 -16.91 -5.29
CA HIS A 89 0.87 -16.08 -6.49
C HIS A 89 -0.50 -16.25 -7.15
N LEU A 90 -0.98 -17.49 -7.25
CA LEU A 90 -2.29 -17.81 -7.81
C LEU A 90 -3.42 -17.14 -6.99
N ALA A 91 -3.35 -17.21 -5.66
CA ALA A 91 -4.31 -16.58 -4.78
C ALA A 91 -4.30 -15.05 -4.93
N VAL A 92 -3.12 -14.43 -4.97
CA VAL A 92 -2.96 -12.98 -5.18
C VAL A 92 -3.55 -12.57 -6.53
N TYR A 93 -3.27 -13.30 -7.62
CA TYR A 93 -3.86 -12.99 -8.92
C TYR A 93 -5.37 -13.18 -8.98
N ARG A 94 -5.94 -14.09 -8.20
CA ARG A 94 -7.40 -14.27 -8.10
C ARG A 94 -8.07 -13.21 -7.27
N GLY A 95 -7.39 -12.69 -6.25
CA GLY A 95 -7.96 -11.78 -5.27
C GLY A 95 -7.63 -10.28 -5.47
N THR A 96 -6.78 -9.95 -6.45
CA THR A 96 -6.32 -8.57 -6.74
C THR A 96 -6.21 -8.31 -8.22
N ASP A 97 -6.02 -7.03 -8.60
CA ASP A 97 -5.78 -6.60 -9.99
C ASP A 97 -4.29 -6.62 -10.37
N ALA A 98 -3.43 -7.22 -9.55
CA ALA A 98 -1.99 -7.30 -9.78
C ALA A 98 -1.66 -7.83 -11.17
N GLN A 99 -0.71 -7.19 -11.85
CA GLN A 99 -0.16 -7.66 -13.13
C GLN A 99 1.22 -8.28 -12.95
N ALA A 100 1.95 -7.87 -11.89
CA ALA A 100 3.23 -8.44 -11.51
C ALA A 100 3.30 -8.61 -9.98
N ILE A 101 4.04 -9.62 -9.54
CA ILE A 101 4.31 -9.92 -8.14
C ILE A 101 5.82 -10.08 -7.97
N VAL A 102 6.37 -9.42 -6.95
CA VAL A 102 7.75 -9.55 -6.48
C VAL A 102 7.71 -10.10 -5.06
N HIS A 103 8.19 -11.31 -4.86
CA HIS A 103 8.40 -11.92 -3.56
C HIS A 103 9.90 -12.11 -3.33
N VAL A 104 10.45 -11.41 -2.36
CA VAL A 104 11.90 -11.40 -2.04
C VAL A 104 12.13 -11.26 -0.53
N HIS A 105 13.40 -11.39 -0.11
CA HIS A 105 13.79 -11.44 1.30
C HIS A 105 14.75 -10.30 1.66
N PRO A 106 14.31 -9.03 1.66
CA PRO A 106 15.17 -7.88 1.96
C PRO A 106 15.69 -7.97 3.41
N PRO A 107 17.01 -7.87 3.65
CA PRO A 107 17.60 -8.24 4.92
C PRO A 107 17.15 -7.38 6.11
N MET A 108 16.98 -6.06 5.90
CA MET A 108 16.56 -5.17 6.99
C MET A 108 15.09 -5.33 7.31
N VAL A 109 14.25 -5.47 6.29
CA VAL A 109 12.82 -5.76 6.47
C VAL A 109 12.63 -7.08 7.19
N LEU A 110 13.39 -8.12 6.80
CA LEU A 110 13.32 -9.42 7.44
C LEU A 110 13.70 -9.31 8.92
N ALA A 111 14.82 -8.67 9.24
CA ALA A 111 15.27 -8.50 10.63
C ALA A 111 14.24 -7.68 11.46
N PHE A 112 13.71 -6.60 10.89
CA PHE A 112 12.68 -5.76 11.52
C PHE A 112 11.42 -6.55 11.85
N SER A 113 10.98 -7.40 10.93
CA SER A 113 9.73 -8.15 11.05
C SER A 113 9.70 -9.09 12.26
N LEU A 114 10.86 -9.56 12.73
CA LEU A 114 10.94 -10.52 13.84
C LEU A 114 10.42 -9.95 15.17
N SER A 115 10.46 -8.63 15.36
CA SER A 115 10.11 -7.96 16.61
C SER A 115 8.96 -6.96 16.50
N HIS A 116 8.33 -6.84 15.32
CA HIS A 116 7.27 -5.85 15.07
C HIS A 116 6.02 -6.50 14.48
N GLU A 117 4.89 -5.79 14.55
CA GLU A 117 3.59 -6.24 14.02
C GLU A 117 3.12 -5.42 12.80
N SER A 118 3.67 -4.22 12.61
CA SER A 118 3.53 -3.41 11.39
C SER A 118 4.74 -2.50 11.23
N PHE A 119 4.91 -1.91 10.05
CA PHE A 119 5.93 -0.92 9.77
C PHE A 119 5.29 0.38 9.30
N VAL A 120 5.60 1.48 9.99
CA VAL A 120 5.17 2.84 9.61
C VAL A 120 6.39 3.64 9.20
N PRO A 121 6.55 4.01 7.92
CA PRO A 121 7.69 4.77 7.44
C PRO A 121 7.85 6.10 8.17
N VAL A 122 9.10 6.54 8.40
CA VAL A 122 9.39 7.80 9.08
C VAL A 122 9.48 8.99 8.13
N SER A 123 9.84 8.77 6.87
CA SER A 123 9.95 9.83 5.87
C SER A 123 8.59 10.10 5.19
N PHE A 124 8.48 11.25 4.54
CA PHE A 124 7.27 11.63 3.83
C PHE A 124 7.07 10.82 2.54
N GLU A 125 8.14 10.57 1.81
CA GLU A 125 8.09 9.89 0.51
C GLU A 125 7.54 8.47 0.65
N GLU A 126 8.09 7.70 1.59
CA GLU A 126 7.66 6.32 1.82
C GLU A 126 6.26 6.26 2.44
N LYS A 127 5.93 7.19 3.38
CA LYS A 127 4.55 7.31 3.90
C LYS A 127 3.53 7.52 2.78
N TYR A 128 3.89 8.34 1.80
CA TYR A 128 3.03 8.63 0.65
C TYR A 128 2.93 7.46 -0.33
N THR A 129 4.02 6.69 -0.48
CA THR A 129 4.15 5.69 -1.55
C THR A 129 3.71 4.31 -1.10
N ILE A 130 4.09 3.88 0.10
CA ILE A 130 3.78 2.54 0.61
C ILE A 130 2.85 2.55 1.83
N GLY A 131 2.75 3.68 2.55
CA GLY A 131 1.93 3.82 3.75
C GLY A 131 2.40 2.94 4.90
N GLU A 132 1.48 2.61 5.80
CA GLU A 132 1.72 1.55 6.79
C GLU A 132 1.78 0.20 6.08
N VAL A 133 2.76 -0.62 6.44
CA VAL A 133 2.98 -1.94 5.85
C VAL A 133 2.68 -3.01 6.90
N PRO A 134 1.66 -3.85 6.70
CA PRO A 134 1.30 -4.90 7.65
C PRO A 134 2.36 -6.00 7.67
N ILE A 135 2.60 -6.57 8.86
CA ILE A 135 3.45 -7.75 9.07
C ILE A 135 2.52 -8.93 9.36
N ILE A 136 2.47 -9.88 8.43
CA ILE A 136 1.60 -11.06 8.50
C ILE A 136 2.34 -12.16 9.25
N PRO A 137 1.80 -12.69 10.36
CA PRO A 137 2.40 -13.80 11.09
C PRO A 137 2.55 -15.03 10.20
N GLN A 138 3.67 -15.73 10.34
CA GLN A 138 3.93 -17.01 9.67
C GLN A 138 4.76 -17.92 10.58
N ASP A 139 4.46 -19.20 10.56
CA ASP A 139 5.12 -20.25 11.32
C ASP A 139 5.73 -21.36 10.45
N THR A 140 5.67 -21.21 9.14
CA THR A 140 6.15 -22.17 8.15
C THR A 140 7.10 -21.53 7.15
N PRO A 141 8.05 -22.28 6.54
CA PRO A 141 8.99 -21.74 5.56
C PRO A 141 8.34 -21.26 4.26
N THR A 142 7.12 -21.74 3.94
CA THR A 142 6.34 -21.34 2.77
C THR A 142 5.00 -20.79 3.22
N VAL A 143 4.39 -19.91 2.42
CA VAL A 143 3.10 -19.31 2.78
C VAL A 143 1.99 -20.34 2.63
N THR A 144 1.42 -20.74 3.78
CA THR A 144 0.34 -21.74 3.85
C THR A 144 -1.05 -21.13 3.95
N GLN A 145 -1.14 -19.84 4.28
CA GLN A 145 -2.39 -19.08 4.42
C GLN A 145 -2.39 -17.85 3.51
N PRO A 146 -2.43 -18.03 2.18
CA PRO A 146 -2.34 -16.92 1.23
C PRO A 146 -3.52 -15.95 1.32
N GLU A 147 -4.65 -16.33 1.91
CA GLU A 147 -5.84 -15.50 2.08
C GLU A 147 -5.56 -14.25 2.93
N GLN A 148 -4.73 -14.36 3.96
CA GLN A 148 -4.31 -13.21 4.78
C GLN A 148 -3.47 -12.25 3.96
N VAL A 149 -2.52 -12.76 3.17
CA VAL A 149 -1.70 -11.96 2.27
C VAL A 149 -2.58 -11.23 1.25
N VAL A 150 -3.54 -11.93 0.64
CA VAL A 150 -4.50 -11.36 -0.32
C VAL A 150 -5.36 -10.28 0.32
N SER A 151 -5.84 -10.51 1.55
CA SER A 151 -6.68 -9.54 2.24
C SER A 151 -5.97 -8.20 2.46
N GLU A 152 -4.69 -8.23 2.80
CA GLU A 152 -3.89 -7.02 3.03
C GLU A 152 -3.44 -6.38 1.70
N LEU A 153 -3.07 -7.17 0.69
CA LEU A 153 -2.67 -6.64 -0.63
C LEU A 153 -3.80 -5.94 -1.39
N LYS A 154 -5.05 -6.07 -0.96
CA LYS A 154 -6.15 -5.23 -1.48
C LYS A 154 -5.99 -3.75 -1.10
N TYR A 155 -5.36 -3.48 0.02
CA TYR A 155 -5.22 -2.14 0.61
C TYR A 155 -3.79 -1.60 0.55
N HIS A 156 -2.82 -2.50 0.58
CA HIS A 156 -1.38 -2.18 0.64
C HIS A 156 -0.67 -2.69 -0.61
N PRO A 157 0.25 -1.92 -1.20
CA PRO A 157 0.99 -2.36 -2.40
C PRO A 157 2.05 -3.40 -2.08
N VAL A 158 2.45 -3.50 -0.82
CA VAL A 158 3.44 -4.43 -0.30
C VAL A 158 3.05 -4.87 1.12
N VAL A 159 3.33 -6.12 1.44
CA VAL A 159 3.18 -6.69 2.78
C VAL A 159 4.46 -7.39 3.20
N ILE A 160 4.68 -7.49 4.50
CA ILE A 160 5.78 -8.26 5.07
C ILE A 160 5.23 -9.57 5.62
N ILE A 161 5.91 -10.67 5.34
CA ILE A 161 5.64 -11.97 5.96
C ILE A 161 6.69 -12.15 7.05
N LYS A 162 6.24 -12.27 8.29
CA LYS A 162 7.10 -12.27 9.48
C LYS A 162 8.18 -13.36 9.41
N GLY A 163 9.43 -12.93 9.52
CA GLY A 163 10.59 -13.84 9.46
C GLY A 163 10.83 -14.53 8.10
N HIS A 164 10.13 -14.11 7.03
CA HIS A 164 10.26 -14.71 5.71
C HIS A 164 10.69 -13.70 4.65
N GLY A 165 9.93 -12.63 4.41
CA GLY A 165 10.23 -11.66 3.37
C GLY A 165 9.07 -10.73 3.05
N THR A 166 9.02 -10.23 1.82
CA THR A 166 7.99 -9.30 1.33
C THR A 166 7.23 -9.88 0.15
N VAL A 167 5.97 -9.49 0.00
CA VAL A 167 5.19 -9.68 -1.22
C VAL A 167 4.72 -8.31 -1.69
N ALA A 168 5.20 -7.86 -2.83
CA ALA A 168 4.80 -6.62 -3.47
C ALA A 168 4.03 -6.89 -4.76
N ILE A 169 2.99 -6.11 -5.03
CA ILE A 169 2.18 -6.19 -6.24
C ILE A 169 2.26 -4.89 -7.02
N GLY A 170 2.10 -4.96 -8.34
CA GLY A 170 2.09 -3.77 -9.19
C GLY A 170 1.39 -4.01 -10.52
N LYS A 171 1.16 -2.92 -11.25
CA LYS A 171 0.68 -2.93 -12.65
C LYS A 171 1.75 -3.47 -13.62
N ASN A 172 2.98 -3.59 -13.15
CA ASN A 172 4.15 -4.13 -13.85
C ASN A 172 5.26 -4.42 -12.83
N PHE A 173 6.35 -5.05 -13.26
CA PHE A 173 7.49 -5.33 -12.39
C PHE A 173 8.17 -4.08 -11.82
N ARG A 174 8.22 -2.99 -12.58
CA ARG A 174 8.81 -1.74 -12.10
C ARG A 174 8.11 -1.24 -10.84
N GLU A 175 6.79 -1.24 -10.83
CA GLU A 175 5.99 -0.76 -9.69
C GLU A 175 6.18 -1.68 -8.47
N ALA A 176 6.05 -2.99 -8.64
CA ALA A 176 6.27 -3.96 -7.56
C ALA A 176 7.71 -3.92 -7.00
N PHE A 177 8.71 -3.75 -7.87
CA PHE A 177 10.09 -3.55 -7.46
C PHE A 177 10.27 -2.30 -6.63
N LEU A 178 9.74 -1.16 -7.08
CA LEU A 178 9.88 0.12 -6.37
C LEU A 178 9.28 0.06 -4.96
N PHE A 179 8.15 -0.58 -4.77
CA PHE A 179 7.56 -0.74 -3.43
C PHE A 179 8.46 -1.58 -2.51
N THR A 180 9.09 -2.61 -3.03
CA THR A 180 10.03 -3.45 -2.28
C THR A 180 11.31 -2.69 -1.93
N ASP A 181 11.89 -1.97 -2.89
CA ASP A 181 13.12 -1.20 -2.73
C ASP A 181 12.93 -0.04 -1.74
N LEU A 182 11.81 0.70 -1.86
CA LEU A 182 11.43 1.75 -0.92
C LEU A 182 11.20 1.22 0.49
N LEU A 183 10.60 0.05 0.64
CA LEU A 183 10.38 -0.54 1.95
C LEU A 183 11.72 -0.89 2.65
N GLU A 184 12.66 -1.49 1.94
CA GLU A 184 13.99 -1.79 2.50
C GLU A 184 14.72 -0.50 2.90
N GLU A 185 14.68 0.54 2.05
CA GLU A 185 15.28 1.84 2.35
C GLU A 185 14.61 2.51 3.56
N ALA A 186 13.29 2.45 3.66
CA ALA A 186 12.54 3.02 4.77
C ALA A 186 12.88 2.36 6.11
N VAL A 187 13.04 1.03 6.13
CA VAL A 187 13.48 0.29 7.33
C VAL A 187 14.93 0.64 7.69
N HIS A 188 15.82 0.79 6.71
CA HIS A 188 17.17 1.31 6.92
C HIS A 188 17.15 2.69 7.59
N CYS A 189 16.35 3.64 7.06
CA CYS A 189 16.21 4.98 7.63
C CYS A 189 15.74 4.94 9.07
N GLN A 190 14.77 4.08 9.39
CA GLN A 190 14.29 3.91 10.76
C GLN A 190 15.37 3.38 11.68
N PHE A 191 16.10 2.36 11.27
CA PHE A 191 17.21 1.79 12.04
C PHE A 191 18.29 2.82 12.33
N PHE A 192 18.71 3.63 11.36
CA PHE A 192 19.68 4.71 11.58
C PHE A 192 19.16 5.80 12.51
N LYS A 193 17.88 6.18 12.38
CA LYS A 193 17.24 7.14 13.29
C LYS A 193 17.26 6.64 14.73
N GLU A 194 16.92 5.38 14.96
CA GLU A 194 16.91 4.78 16.30
C GLU A 194 18.32 4.65 16.87
N SER A 195 19.30 4.22 16.06
CA SER A 195 20.70 4.14 16.45
C SER A 195 21.30 5.50 16.81
N ALA A 196 21.00 6.54 16.02
CA ALA A 196 21.42 7.91 16.30
C ALA A 196 20.72 8.49 17.54
N GLY A 197 19.44 8.16 17.76
CA GLY A 197 18.67 8.52 18.95
C GLY A 197 19.22 7.87 20.22
N ALA A 198 19.57 6.60 20.18
CA ALA A 198 20.19 5.87 21.29
C ALA A 198 21.53 6.49 21.71
N THR A 199 22.37 6.88 20.74
CA THR A 199 23.64 7.56 21.01
C THR A 199 23.41 8.93 21.67
N ARG A 200 22.37 9.67 21.26
CA ARG A 200 22.04 10.98 21.82
C ARG A 200 21.41 10.88 23.22
N THR A 201 20.60 9.85 23.48
CA THR A 201 19.99 9.60 24.80
C THR A 201 21.04 9.18 25.84
N ALA A 202 22.07 8.47 25.43
CA ALA A 202 23.21 8.15 26.28
C ALA A 202 24.04 9.39 26.66
N MET A 203 23.98 10.48 25.84
CA MET A 203 24.67 11.74 26.10
C MET A 203 23.80 12.82 26.78
N VAL A 204 22.47 12.68 26.74
CA VAL A 204 21.52 13.63 27.34
C VAL A 204 20.47 12.83 28.11
N GLY A 205 20.76 12.56 29.35
CA GLY A 205 19.74 12.14 30.29
C GLY A 205 18.77 13.31 30.50
N LEU A 206 17.44 13.02 30.41
CA LEU A 206 16.30 13.92 30.63
C LEU A 206 15.85 14.74 29.41
N GLU A 207 14.75 14.28 28.81
CA GLU A 207 13.48 15.00 28.76
C GLU A 207 12.47 14.33 27.82
N SER A 208 11.38 13.95 28.47
CA SER A 208 9.99 13.94 27.99
C SER A 208 9.63 13.11 26.77
N ALA A 209 9.13 11.92 27.07
CA ALA A 209 8.11 11.26 26.25
C ALA A 209 6.85 12.12 26.21
N ALA A 210 6.62 12.84 25.12
CA ALA A 210 5.38 13.55 24.86
C ALA A 210 4.49 12.72 23.93
N ASN A 211 3.58 12.01 24.56
CA ASN A 211 2.20 11.70 24.15
C ASN A 211 1.77 11.94 22.68
N ASP A 212 1.93 10.94 21.85
CA ASP A 212 0.95 10.68 20.80
C ASP A 212 -0.19 9.83 21.40
N LYS A 213 -1.10 10.48 22.11
CA LYS A 213 -2.38 9.85 22.46
C LYS A 213 -3.25 9.85 21.20
N ALA A 214 -3.37 8.69 20.56
CA ALA A 214 -4.47 8.44 19.64
C ALA A 214 -5.80 8.81 20.32
N ALA A 215 -6.68 9.50 19.61
CA ALA A 215 -8.00 9.83 20.14
C ALA A 215 -8.74 8.51 20.48
N LEU A 216 -9.32 8.45 21.68
CA LEU A 216 -10.05 7.27 22.15
C LEU A 216 -11.25 6.98 21.24
N PRO A 217 -11.52 5.70 20.91
CA PRO A 217 -12.68 5.31 20.11
C PRO A 217 -13.98 5.78 20.77
N VAL A 218 -14.94 6.19 19.95
CA VAL A 218 -16.30 6.52 20.41
C VAL A 218 -17.04 5.21 20.62
N GLU A 219 -17.28 4.82 21.85
CA GLU A 219 -18.11 3.64 22.15
C GLU A 219 -19.56 3.86 21.72
N GLY A 220 -20.10 2.97 20.88
CA GLY A 220 -21.50 2.61 20.86
C GLY A 220 -22.38 3.14 19.73
N LYS A 221 -22.03 4.12 18.91
CA LYS A 221 -22.91 4.56 17.80
C LYS A 221 -22.18 4.50 16.46
N SER A 222 -22.78 3.76 15.51
CA SER A 222 -22.33 3.69 14.13
C SER A 222 -23.23 4.55 13.23
N TYR A 223 -22.65 5.16 12.20
CA TYR A 223 -23.34 6.08 11.30
C TYR A 223 -23.36 5.56 9.88
N ALA A 224 -24.44 5.81 9.13
CA ALA A 224 -24.45 5.53 7.70
C ALA A 224 -23.41 6.42 6.99
N LEU A 225 -22.57 5.83 6.15
CA LEU A 225 -21.48 6.53 5.48
C LEU A 225 -22.00 7.77 4.73
N PHE A 226 -21.38 8.93 4.98
CA PHE A 226 -21.77 10.24 4.44
C PHE A 226 -23.24 10.62 4.65
N SER A 227 -23.90 10.09 5.68
CA SER A 227 -25.18 10.65 6.14
C SER A 227 -24.99 12.05 6.72
N GLN A 228 -26.08 12.83 6.87
CA GLN A 228 -26.03 14.12 7.55
C GLN A 228 -25.47 14.01 8.98
N GLU A 229 -25.90 12.99 9.72
CA GLU A 229 -25.44 12.74 11.08
C GLU A 229 -23.94 12.41 11.11
N HIS A 230 -23.47 11.56 10.17
CA HIS A 230 -22.05 11.22 10.05
C HIS A 230 -21.22 12.48 9.81
N MET A 231 -21.58 13.30 8.82
CA MET A 231 -20.86 14.53 8.50
C MET A 231 -20.85 15.51 9.65
N THR A 232 -21.96 15.63 10.37
CA THR A 232 -22.03 16.50 11.56
C THR A 232 -21.00 16.09 12.61
N VAL A 233 -20.94 14.80 12.93
CA VAL A 233 -19.98 14.29 13.94
C VAL A 233 -18.53 14.42 13.46
N LEU A 234 -18.26 14.18 12.17
CA LEU A 234 -16.92 14.37 11.58
C LEU A 234 -16.44 15.82 11.76
N VAL A 235 -17.31 16.79 11.47
CA VAL A 235 -17.01 18.23 11.60
C VAL A 235 -16.83 18.65 13.06
N GLU A 236 -17.74 18.26 13.94
CA GLU A 236 -17.67 18.59 15.36
C GLU A 236 -16.39 18.07 16.01
N ARG A 237 -16.04 16.81 15.74
CA ARG A 237 -14.84 16.18 16.30
C ARG A 237 -13.55 16.84 15.79
N ALA A 238 -13.48 17.14 14.49
CA ALA A 238 -12.33 17.84 13.93
C ALA A 238 -12.17 19.25 14.57
N ASN A 239 -13.26 20.01 14.72
CA ASN A 239 -13.23 21.35 15.32
C ASN A 239 -12.92 21.35 16.83
N GLN A 240 -13.20 20.25 17.55
CA GLN A 240 -12.83 20.08 18.95
C GLN A 240 -11.35 19.73 19.14
N ASP A 241 -10.69 19.23 18.11
CA ASP A 241 -9.30 18.78 18.21
C ASP A 241 -8.32 19.96 18.12
N LEU A 242 -7.60 20.19 19.19
CA LEU A 242 -6.65 21.31 19.28
C LEU A 242 -5.47 21.17 18.32
N GLU A 243 -5.05 19.96 18.02
CA GLU A 243 -3.93 19.71 17.14
C GLU A 243 -4.32 19.95 15.68
N PHE A 244 -5.50 19.52 15.25
CA PHE A 244 -6.06 19.85 13.93
C PHE A 244 -6.12 21.37 13.74
N ARG A 245 -6.69 22.09 14.69
CA ARG A 245 -6.78 23.56 14.66
C ARG A 245 -5.41 24.22 14.60
N ARG A 246 -4.46 23.76 15.42
CA ARG A 246 -3.08 24.28 15.44
C ARG A 246 -2.37 24.05 14.11
N HIS A 247 -2.48 22.86 13.53
CA HIS A 247 -1.89 22.57 12.23
C HIS A 247 -2.52 23.39 11.12
N GLY A 248 -3.85 23.50 11.12
CA GLY A 248 -4.58 24.30 10.15
C GLY A 248 -4.23 25.80 10.23
N SER A 249 -4.16 26.36 11.41
CA SER A 249 -3.75 27.76 11.63
C SER A 249 -2.30 27.99 11.18
N LYS A 250 -1.37 27.11 11.58
CA LYS A 250 0.05 27.22 11.20
C LYS A 250 0.29 27.13 9.68
N THR A 251 -0.54 26.38 8.97
CA THR A 251 -0.44 26.24 7.51
C THR A 251 -1.38 27.17 6.75
N SER A 252 -2.10 28.05 7.46
CA SER A 252 -3.12 28.94 6.90
C SER A 252 -4.13 28.17 6.05
N LEU A 253 -4.63 27.01 6.57
CA LEU A 253 -5.59 26.16 5.87
C LEU A 253 -6.87 26.91 5.58
N THR A 254 -7.01 27.37 4.35
CA THR A 254 -8.21 28.04 3.84
C THR A 254 -8.48 27.49 2.45
N THR A 255 -9.47 26.60 2.38
CA THR A 255 -9.88 25.90 1.15
C THR A 255 -11.21 25.19 1.37
N SER A 256 -11.72 24.58 0.31
CA SER A 256 -12.90 23.72 0.37
C SER A 256 -12.62 22.36 -0.28
N LEU A 257 -13.04 21.29 0.38
CA LEU A 257 -12.86 19.92 -0.05
C LEU A 257 -14.23 19.25 -0.22
N THR A 258 -14.50 18.74 -1.42
CA THR A 258 -15.65 17.87 -1.68
C THR A 258 -15.24 16.41 -1.51
N LEU A 259 -15.97 15.71 -0.64
CA LEU A 259 -15.95 14.25 -0.52
C LEU A 259 -17.12 13.69 -1.30
N HIS A 260 -16.86 12.80 -2.25
CA HIS A 260 -17.89 12.25 -3.14
C HIS A 260 -17.89 10.72 -3.08
N LEU A 261 -19.05 10.17 -2.75
CA LEU A 261 -19.34 8.75 -2.78
C LEU A 261 -19.99 8.43 -4.14
N GLU A 262 -19.32 7.59 -4.94
CA GLU A 262 -19.77 7.27 -6.31
C GLU A 262 -21.11 6.52 -6.29
N GLU A 263 -21.30 5.58 -5.35
CA GLU A 263 -22.58 4.90 -5.15
C GLU A 263 -23.59 5.85 -4.49
N GLY A 264 -24.70 6.07 -5.16
CA GLY A 264 -25.77 6.97 -4.69
C GLY A 264 -25.53 8.46 -4.94
N ASP A 265 -24.43 8.83 -5.62
CA ASP A 265 -24.09 10.23 -5.98
C ASP A 265 -24.18 11.19 -4.78
N ILE A 266 -23.56 10.77 -3.65
CA ILE A 266 -23.58 11.56 -2.42
C ILE A 266 -22.33 12.42 -2.36
N SER A 267 -22.51 13.74 -2.33
CA SER A 267 -21.41 14.70 -2.24
C SER A 267 -21.58 15.65 -1.07
N TRP A 268 -20.47 15.89 -0.37
CA TRP A 268 -20.38 16.88 0.70
C TRP A 268 -19.18 17.78 0.49
N THR A 269 -19.43 19.08 0.49
CA THR A 269 -18.35 20.07 0.48
C THR A 269 -18.13 20.61 1.88
N VAL A 270 -16.91 20.51 2.36
CA VAL A 270 -16.43 20.98 3.68
C VAL A 270 -15.52 22.16 3.45
N LYS A 271 -15.79 23.30 4.10
CA LYS A 271 -15.02 24.54 4.00
C LYS A 271 -14.15 24.75 5.23
N PHE A 272 -12.88 24.93 4.99
CA PHE A 272 -11.86 25.20 6.02
C PHE A 272 -11.45 26.65 5.97
N VAL A 273 -11.35 27.31 7.14
CA VAL A 273 -10.87 28.68 7.29
C VAL A 273 -9.97 28.76 8.51
N GLY A 274 -8.69 29.04 8.32
CA GLY A 274 -7.72 29.21 9.40
C GLY A 274 -7.55 28.00 10.32
N GLY A 275 -7.89 26.79 9.84
CA GLY A 275 -7.79 25.56 10.61
C GLY A 275 -9.09 25.18 11.35
N GLU A 276 -10.20 25.82 11.05
CA GLU A 276 -11.54 25.42 11.48
C GLU A 276 -12.40 25.01 10.29
N ILE A 277 -13.29 24.05 10.48
CA ILE A 277 -14.35 23.74 9.52
C ILE A 277 -15.52 24.67 9.82
N THR A 278 -15.74 25.67 8.95
CA THR A 278 -16.75 26.71 9.17
C THR A 278 -18.10 26.37 8.54
N GLU A 279 -18.10 25.57 7.49
CA GLU A 279 -19.32 25.18 6.78
C GLU A 279 -19.17 23.77 6.22
N PHE A 280 -20.28 23.03 6.14
CA PHE A 280 -20.38 21.82 5.33
C PHE A 280 -21.79 21.71 4.74
N ASN A 281 -21.85 21.47 3.45
CA ASN A 281 -23.10 21.45 2.68
C ASN A 281 -23.12 20.32 1.68
N ARG A 282 -24.31 19.80 1.38
CA ARG A 282 -24.46 18.87 0.25
C ARG A 282 -24.14 19.56 -1.08
N GLY A 283 -23.46 18.86 -1.96
CA GLY A 283 -23.15 19.31 -3.32
C GLY A 283 -21.65 19.37 -3.61
N VAL A 284 -21.34 19.73 -4.86
CA VAL A 284 -19.99 19.69 -5.46
C VAL A 284 -19.48 21.12 -5.68
N ALA A 285 -19.11 21.82 -4.61
CA ALA A 285 -18.66 23.21 -4.66
C ALA A 285 -17.20 23.44 -4.19
N GLY A 286 -16.44 22.38 -3.87
CA GLY A 286 -15.09 22.48 -3.34
C GLY A 286 -14.03 22.86 -4.37
N ASP A 287 -12.97 23.53 -3.91
CA ASP A 287 -11.73 23.76 -4.68
C ASP A 287 -11.06 22.45 -5.05
N PHE A 288 -11.17 21.46 -4.15
CA PHE A 288 -10.73 20.09 -4.35
C PHE A 288 -11.92 19.15 -4.29
N MET A 289 -11.84 18.05 -5.03
CA MET A 289 -12.85 16.98 -5.02
C MET A 289 -12.16 15.63 -5.05
N ILE A 290 -12.40 14.83 -4.00
CA ILE A 290 -11.98 13.44 -3.93
C ILE A 290 -13.21 12.56 -4.07
N SER A 291 -13.21 11.66 -5.08
CA SER A 291 -14.27 10.69 -5.31
C SER A 291 -13.76 9.27 -5.06
N GLY A 292 -14.68 8.39 -4.69
CA GLY A 292 -14.38 6.99 -4.56
C GLY A 292 -15.61 6.14 -4.33
N LYS A 293 -15.44 4.84 -4.53
CA LYS A 293 -16.45 3.85 -4.23
C LYS A 293 -16.61 3.68 -2.72
N GLU A 294 -17.78 3.19 -2.32
CA GLU A 294 -18.12 2.96 -0.90
C GLU A 294 -17.10 2.06 -0.21
N GLU A 295 -16.66 0.97 -0.85
CA GLU A 295 -15.65 0.05 -0.31
C GLU A 295 -14.36 0.76 0.10
N TRP A 296 -13.88 1.75 -0.71
CA TRP A 296 -12.65 2.48 -0.43
C TRP A 296 -12.82 3.55 0.63
N TRP A 297 -13.96 4.25 0.65
CA TRP A 297 -14.27 5.17 1.73
C TRP A 297 -14.40 4.43 3.07
N ARG A 298 -15.04 3.26 3.09
CA ARG A 298 -15.08 2.40 4.29
C ARG A 298 -13.69 1.95 4.73
N ALA A 299 -12.82 1.58 3.80
CA ALA A 299 -11.45 1.21 4.10
C ALA A 299 -10.65 2.36 4.73
N VAL A 300 -10.84 3.60 4.22
CA VAL A 300 -10.21 4.81 4.79
C VAL A 300 -10.76 5.09 6.20
N PHE A 301 -12.07 5.10 6.41
CA PHE A 301 -12.68 5.38 7.72
C PHE A 301 -12.43 4.26 8.76
N SER A 302 -12.18 3.03 8.33
CA SER A 302 -11.79 1.93 9.22
C SER A 302 -10.27 1.81 9.44
N ASN A 303 -9.49 2.81 9.00
CA ASN A 303 -8.03 2.84 9.09
C ASN A 303 -7.31 1.66 8.39
N ARG A 304 -7.94 1.04 7.37
CA ARG A 304 -7.33 -0.04 6.60
C ARG A 304 -6.46 0.47 5.45
N ILE A 305 -6.63 1.70 5.05
CA ILE A 305 -5.79 2.38 4.05
C ILE A 305 -5.70 3.87 4.38
N ASP A 306 -4.49 4.42 4.28
CA ASP A 306 -4.28 5.86 4.36
C ASP A 306 -4.98 6.58 3.19
N PRO A 307 -5.70 7.70 3.42
CA PRO A 307 -6.44 8.40 2.36
C PRO A 307 -5.56 8.93 1.23
N PHE A 308 -4.33 9.36 1.53
CA PHE A 308 -3.39 9.82 0.52
C PHE A 308 -2.87 8.65 -0.31
N LEU A 309 -2.54 7.53 0.33
CA LEU A 309 -2.17 6.29 -0.34
C LEU A 309 -3.30 5.78 -1.24
N ALA A 310 -4.55 5.80 -0.76
CA ALA A 310 -5.72 5.43 -1.55
C ALA A 310 -5.86 6.30 -2.82
N THR A 311 -5.54 7.60 -2.71
CA THR A 311 -5.56 8.52 -3.86
C THR A 311 -4.43 8.20 -4.86
N GLN A 312 -3.23 7.90 -4.39
CA GLN A 312 -2.11 7.52 -5.26
C GLN A 312 -2.34 6.19 -5.97
N GLN A 313 -2.94 5.22 -5.28
CA GLN A 313 -3.30 3.93 -5.88
C GLN A 313 -4.51 4.01 -6.83
N GLY A 314 -5.13 5.19 -6.97
CA GLY A 314 -6.33 5.39 -7.79
C GLY A 314 -7.60 4.75 -7.23
N LYS A 315 -7.57 4.29 -5.96
CA LYS A 315 -8.74 3.79 -5.22
C LYS A 315 -9.68 4.94 -4.85
N LEU A 316 -9.11 6.05 -4.38
CA LEU A 316 -9.77 7.36 -4.38
C LEU A 316 -9.20 8.18 -5.53
N LYS A 317 -10.01 9.07 -6.13
CA LYS A 317 -9.62 9.87 -7.29
C LYS A 317 -9.72 11.36 -6.96
N LEU A 318 -8.65 12.10 -7.13
CA LEU A 318 -8.69 13.56 -7.09
C LEU A 318 -9.28 14.06 -8.41
N GLN A 319 -10.57 14.35 -8.42
CA GLN A 319 -11.33 14.79 -9.60
C GLN A 319 -11.16 16.28 -9.89
N ARG A 320 -10.87 17.08 -8.87
CA ARG A 320 -10.65 18.53 -8.99
C ARG A 320 -9.54 18.96 -8.05
N GLY A 321 -8.76 19.96 -8.48
CA GLY A 321 -7.57 20.45 -7.80
C GLY A 321 -6.31 19.69 -8.16
N GLU A 322 -5.19 20.14 -7.65
CA GLU A 322 -3.87 19.52 -7.87
C GLU A 322 -3.34 18.91 -6.56
N LEU A 323 -2.81 17.71 -6.62
CA LEU A 323 -2.26 17.01 -5.46
C LEU A 323 -1.13 17.81 -4.79
N ALA A 324 -0.30 18.48 -5.58
CA ALA A 324 0.78 19.34 -5.08
C ALA A 324 0.26 20.50 -4.23
N GLN A 325 -0.91 21.06 -4.56
CA GLN A 325 -1.55 22.11 -3.76
C GLN A 325 -2.17 21.52 -2.48
N LEU A 326 -2.82 20.38 -2.56
CA LEU A 326 -3.42 19.69 -1.42
C LEU A 326 -2.35 19.28 -0.39
N SER A 327 -1.16 18.89 -0.84
CA SER A 327 -0.05 18.47 0.02
C SER A 327 0.48 19.57 0.93
N ARG A 328 0.25 20.87 0.63
CA ARG A 328 0.59 21.99 1.52
C ARG A 328 -0.11 21.89 2.86
N TRP A 329 -1.28 21.27 2.89
CA TRP A 329 -2.10 21.06 4.09
C TRP A 329 -2.11 19.59 4.53
N TYR A 330 -1.05 18.84 4.21
CA TYR A 330 -0.94 17.41 4.56
C TYR A 330 -1.21 17.16 6.06
N LYS A 331 -0.50 17.88 6.95
CA LYS A 331 -0.64 17.67 8.41
C LYS A 331 -2.06 17.90 8.93
N PRO A 332 -2.75 19.01 8.64
CA PRO A 332 -4.13 19.18 9.09
C PRO A 332 -5.08 18.16 8.46
N PHE A 333 -4.93 17.79 7.17
CA PHE A 333 -5.78 16.76 6.58
C PHE A 333 -5.49 15.38 7.18
N GLN A 334 -4.24 15.02 7.36
CA GLN A 334 -3.86 13.77 8.04
C GLN A 334 -4.51 13.71 9.43
N ARG A 335 -4.43 14.79 10.22
CA ARG A 335 -5.07 14.86 11.53
C ARG A 335 -6.59 14.75 11.46
N ALA A 336 -7.24 15.45 10.54
CA ALA A 336 -8.69 15.35 10.33
C ALA A 336 -9.10 13.90 10.02
N PHE A 337 -8.41 13.22 9.09
CA PHE A 337 -8.70 11.83 8.78
C PHE A 337 -8.43 10.90 9.97
N SER A 338 -7.36 11.09 10.73
CA SER A 338 -7.10 10.27 11.92
C SER A 338 -8.21 10.42 12.98
N ILE A 339 -8.80 11.60 13.13
CA ILE A 339 -9.96 11.82 13.99
C ILE A 339 -11.18 11.11 13.40
N TRP A 340 -11.44 11.28 12.11
CA TRP A 340 -12.58 10.69 11.42
C TRP A 340 -12.57 9.16 11.46
N GLN A 341 -11.38 8.54 11.42
CA GLN A 341 -11.20 7.09 11.57
C GLN A 341 -11.61 6.55 12.95
N THR A 342 -11.76 7.41 13.96
CA THR A 342 -12.29 7.01 15.28
C THR A 342 -13.83 6.96 15.33
N ILE A 343 -14.51 7.37 14.25
CA ILE A 343 -15.97 7.45 14.16
C ILE A 343 -16.49 6.30 13.30
N PRO A 344 -17.14 5.29 13.89
CA PRO A 344 -17.59 4.12 13.15
C PRO A 344 -18.61 4.46 12.06
N ALA A 345 -18.35 4.06 10.81
CA ALA A 345 -19.24 4.19 9.67
C ALA A 345 -19.75 2.80 9.21
N GLN A 346 -21.07 2.67 9.03
CA GLN A 346 -21.75 1.48 8.49
C GLN A 346 -22.18 1.69 7.06
#